data_dba4bf4079f0afa3cb396e3b5ce28362
#
_entry.id   dba4bf4079f0afa3cb396e3b5ce28362
#
_cell.length_a   1.000
_cell.length_b   1.000
_cell.length_c   1.000
_cell.angle_alpha   90.00
_cell.angle_beta   90.00
_cell.angle_gamma   90.00
#
_symmetry.space_group_name_H-M   'P 1'
#
loop_
_entity.id
_entity.type
_entity.pdbx_description
1 polymer ?
#
loop_
_entity_poly.entity_id
_entity_poly.type
_entity_poly.pdbx_seq_one_letter_code
_entity_poly.pdbx_strand_id
1 'polypeptide(L)'
;IQTLPPFPWYFGGQLFLNLFVDSKETFEFCQEYNRRICFDTSHSQLACNRDKTGFIESVSLLSPYIKHMHVADAHGMDQEGVQLGHGDVDFEKLFKVINVDTTFIPEIWQGHRNFGEECWKALEYIEKILKVERC
;
A
#
# COMPACT_ATOMS: atom_id res chain seq x y z
N ILE A 1 13.34 -0.70 -2.57
CA ILE A 1 12.39 0.07 -3.39
C ILE A 1 11.01 0.05 -2.79
N GLN A 2 10.19 1.03 -3.11
CA GLN A 2 8.82 1.18 -2.61
C GLN A 2 7.89 1.45 -3.79
N THR A 3 6.65 0.94 -3.72
CA THR A 3 5.59 1.37 -4.64
C THR A 3 5.19 2.81 -4.35
N LEU A 4 5.11 3.62 -5.39
CA LEU A 4 4.88 5.06 -5.29
C LEU A 4 3.53 5.47 -5.89
N PRO A 5 2.95 6.60 -5.46
CA PRO A 5 1.65 7.05 -5.94
C PRO A 5 1.70 7.48 -7.41
N PRO A 6 0.58 7.44 -8.12
CA PRO A 6 0.52 7.73 -9.56
C PRO A 6 0.56 9.23 -9.90
N PHE A 7 1.02 10.08 -8.98
CA PHE A 7 1.02 11.52 -9.16
C PHE A 7 2.37 12.05 -9.59
N PRO A 8 2.39 13.04 -10.51
CA PRO A 8 3.61 13.74 -10.82
C PRO A 8 3.99 14.71 -9.70
N TRP A 9 5.29 14.88 -9.51
CA TRP A 9 5.84 15.90 -8.63
C TRP A 9 6.35 17.09 -9.42
N TYR A 10 6.06 18.30 -8.93
CA TYR A 10 6.57 19.54 -9.50
C TYR A 10 7.67 20.08 -8.61
N PHE A 11 8.89 20.12 -9.11
CA PHE A 11 10.02 20.68 -8.38
C PHE A 11 10.94 21.47 -9.33
N GLY A 12 11.28 22.70 -8.97
CA GLY A 12 12.17 23.55 -9.76
C GLY A 12 11.67 23.82 -11.18
N GLY A 13 10.36 23.84 -11.43
CA GLY A 13 9.77 24.05 -12.76
C GLY A 13 9.78 22.80 -13.65
N GLN A 14 10.19 21.64 -13.12
CA GLN A 14 10.21 20.37 -13.84
C GLN A 14 9.15 19.42 -13.27
N LEU A 15 8.60 18.59 -14.15
CA LEU A 15 7.66 17.52 -13.82
C LEU A 15 8.44 16.21 -13.66
N PHE A 16 8.30 15.58 -12.51
CA PHE A 16 8.88 14.26 -12.23
C PHE A 16 7.77 13.24 -12.10
N LEU A 17 7.92 12.11 -12.78
CA LEU A 17 7.04 10.96 -12.63
C LEU A 17 7.67 9.96 -11.65
N ASN A 18 6.83 9.36 -10.82
CA ASN A 18 7.26 8.30 -9.94
C ASN A 18 7.57 7.01 -10.72
N LEU A 19 8.58 6.28 -10.27
CA LEU A 19 8.83 4.89 -10.68
C LEU A 19 8.05 3.93 -9.77
N PHE A 20 7.93 2.67 -10.19
CA PHE A 20 7.28 1.61 -9.41
C PHE A 20 5.80 1.92 -9.06
N VAL A 21 5.12 2.56 -9.97
CA VAL A 21 3.67 2.81 -9.90
C VAL A 21 2.89 1.63 -10.49
N ASP A 22 3.32 1.16 -11.66
CA ASP A 22 2.73 0.01 -12.31
C ASP A 22 3.22 -1.31 -11.68
N SER A 23 2.28 -2.21 -11.37
CA SER A 23 2.60 -3.46 -10.68
C SER A 23 3.37 -4.47 -11.56
N LYS A 24 3.15 -4.45 -12.89
CA LYS A 24 3.86 -5.34 -13.81
C LYS A 24 5.30 -4.89 -14.02
N GLU A 25 5.51 -3.59 -14.24
CA GLU A 25 6.86 -3.02 -14.32
C GLU A 25 7.64 -3.27 -13.02
N THR A 26 6.99 -3.10 -11.88
CA THR A 26 7.58 -3.38 -10.56
C THR A 26 7.94 -4.85 -10.42
N PHE A 27 7.06 -5.76 -10.85
CA PHE A 27 7.29 -7.19 -10.83
C PHE A 27 8.48 -7.58 -11.72
N GLU A 28 8.52 -7.11 -12.98
CA GLU A 28 9.60 -7.37 -13.92
C GLU A 28 10.95 -6.90 -13.37
N PHE A 29 10.98 -5.70 -12.79
CA PHE A 29 12.18 -5.19 -12.12
C PHE A 29 12.62 -6.07 -10.95
N CYS A 30 11.68 -6.47 -10.08
CA CYS A 30 11.99 -7.34 -8.95
C CYS A 30 12.53 -8.71 -9.40
N GLN A 31 11.97 -9.26 -10.46
CA GLN A 31 12.39 -10.53 -11.03
C GLN A 31 13.79 -10.43 -11.65
N GLU A 32 14.03 -9.41 -12.48
CA GLU A 32 15.30 -9.21 -13.18
C GLU A 32 16.46 -8.96 -12.20
N TYR A 33 16.25 -8.08 -11.22
CA TYR A 33 17.29 -7.65 -10.30
C TYR A 33 17.28 -8.37 -8.95
N ASN A 34 16.43 -9.37 -8.76
CA ASN A 34 16.23 -10.10 -7.50
C ASN A 34 16.06 -9.15 -6.29
N ARG A 35 15.13 -8.20 -6.40
CA ARG A 35 14.88 -7.18 -5.37
C ARG A 35 13.63 -7.49 -4.57
N ARG A 36 13.60 -6.98 -3.35
CA ARG A 36 12.43 -6.96 -2.47
C ARG A 36 11.87 -5.55 -2.40
N ILE A 37 10.59 -5.44 -2.11
CA ILE A 37 9.90 -4.16 -2.06
C ILE A 37 9.26 -3.89 -0.70
N CYS A 38 9.15 -2.62 -0.39
CA CYS A 38 8.17 -2.07 0.51
C CYS A 38 6.92 -1.79 -0.32
N PHE A 39 5.82 -2.48 -0.01
CA PHE A 39 4.55 -2.29 -0.69
C PHE A 39 3.71 -1.28 0.09
N ASP A 40 3.42 -0.14 -0.53
CA ASP A 40 2.53 0.86 0.03
C ASP A 40 1.10 0.61 -0.46
N THR A 41 0.20 0.32 0.47
CA THR A 41 -1.18 -0.05 0.13
C THR A 41 -1.97 1.11 -0.44
N SER A 42 -1.79 2.30 0.10
CA SER A 42 -2.44 3.53 -0.33
C SER A 42 -2.00 3.92 -1.75
N HIS A 43 -0.70 3.99 -2.00
CA HIS A 43 -0.15 4.33 -3.31
C HIS A 43 -0.59 3.33 -4.39
N SER A 44 -0.55 2.05 -4.07
CA SER A 44 -0.93 0.98 -5.01
C SER A 44 -2.44 0.97 -5.28
N GLN A 45 -3.28 1.27 -4.28
CA GLN A 45 -4.72 1.41 -4.49
C GLN A 45 -5.04 2.58 -5.42
N LEU A 46 -4.41 3.76 -5.22
CA LEU A 46 -4.58 4.91 -6.10
C LEU A 46 -4.16 4.60 -7.54
N ALA A 47 -3.06 3.87 -7.72
CA ALA A 47 -2.62 3.43 -9.05
C ALA A 47 -3.67 2.51 -9.70
N CYS A 48 -4.21 1.55 -8.95
CA CYS A 48 -5.26 0.66 -9.43
C CYS A 48 -6.55 1.42 -9.77
N ASN A 49 -6.95 2.40 -8.95
CA ASN A 49 -8.11 3.24 -9.23
C ASN A 49 -7.95 4.03 -10.53
N ARG A 50 -6.77 4.64 -10.75
CA ARG A 50 -6.45 5.37 -11.97
C ARG A 50 -6.51 4.48 -13.21
N ASP A 51 -5.87 3.31 -13.15
CA ASP A 51 -5.67 2.44 -14.29
C ASP A 51 -6.81 1.43 -14.47
N LYS A 52 -7.79 1.44 -13.56
CA LYS A 52 -8.94 0.52 -13.52
C LYS A 52 -8.50 -0.94 -13.49
N THR A 53 -7.47 -1.23 -12.71
CA THR A 53 -6.94 -2.57 -12.48
C THR A 53 -7.35 -3.10 -11.11
N GLY A 54 -7.25 -4.41 -10.90
CA GLY A 54 -7.57 -5.02 -9.61
C GLY A 54 -6.44 -4.84 -8.59
N PHE A 55 -6.77 -4.30 -7.41
CA PHE A 55 -5.78 -4.14 -6.34
C PHE A 55 -5.25 -5.48 -5.83
N ILE A 56 -6.14 -6.47 -5.58
CA ILE A 56 -5.74 -7.78 -5.07
C ILE A 56 -4.93 -8.56 -6.10
N GLU A 57 -5.21 -8.41 -7.39
CA GLU A 57 -4.42 -8.97 -8.47
C GLU A 57 -3.00 -8.40 -8.48
N SER A 58 -2.85 -7.08 -8.28
CA SER A 58 -1.57 -6.40 -8.17
C SER A 58 -0.78 -6.87 -6.94
N VAL A 59 -1.45 -6.98 -5.78
CA VAL A 59 -0.84 -7.54 -4.56
C VAL A 59 -0.39 -8.97 -4.79
N SER A 60 -1.24 -9.82 -5.38
CA SER A 60 -0.93 -11.23 -5.62
C SER A 60 0.29 -11.40 -6.53
N LEU A 61 0.40 -10.57 -7.57
CA LEU A 61 1.55 -10.53 -8.47
C LEU A 61 2.84 -10.19 -7.72
N LEU A 62 2.79 -9.20 -6.85
CA LEU A 62 3.96 -8.67 -6.12
C LEU A 62 4.28 -9.43 -4.83
N SER A 63 3.35 -10.23 -4.30
CA SER A 63 3.46 -10.89 -2.98
C SER A 63 4.76 -11.66 -2.74
N PRO A 64 5.39 -12.34 -3.74
CA PRO A 64 6.67 -13.04 -3.54
C PRO A 64 7.82 -12.08 -3.20
N TYR A 65 7.70 -10.82 -3.56
CA TYR A 65 8.75 -9.79 -3.40
C TYR A 65 8.48 -8.85 -2.23
N ILE A 66 7.25 -8.79 -1.71
CA ILE A 66 6.88 -7.92 -0.58
C ILE A 66 7.55 -8.43 0.70
N LYS A 67 8.31 -7.56 1.37
CA LYS A 67 8.95 -7.84 2.67
C LYS A 67 8.52 -6.88 3.76
N HIS A 68 8.07 -5.72 3.37
CA HIS A 68 7.55 -4.69 4.26
C HIS A 68 6.36 -3.99 3.60
N MET A 69 5.44 -3.49 4.41
CA MET A 69 4.33 -2.69 3.93
C MET A 69 4.23 -1.38 4.70
N HIS A 70 3.95 -0.31 3.99
CA HIS A 70 3.29 0.86 4.54
C HIS A 70 1.79 0.65 4.39
N VAL A 71 1.07 0.74 5.49
CA VAL A 71 -0.36 0.39 5.52
C VAL A 71 -1.18 1.63 5.83
N ALA A 72 -1.89 2.09 4.82
CA ALA A 72 -2.89 3.13 4.89
C ALA A 72 -3.98 2.83 3.85
N ASP A 73 -5.16 3.40 4.04
CA ASP A 73 -6.21 3.33 3.04
C ASP A 73 -6.06 4.45 2.01
N ALA A 74 -6.79 4.36 0.93
CA ALA A 74 -6.86 5.37 -0.11
C ALA A 74 -8.27 5.45 -0.66
N HIS A 75 -8.72 6.63 -1.08
CA HIS A 75 -10.02 6.79 -1.67
C HIS A 75 -9.97 7.57 -2.98
N GLY A 76 -10.72 7.07 -3.97
CA GLY A 76 -10.82 7.71 -5.27
C GLY A 76 -9.49 7.80 -6.01
N MET A 77 -9.13 9.00 -6.46
CA MET A 77 -7.99 9.22 -7.34
C MET A 77 -6.81 9.93 -6.67
N ASP A 78 -7.03 10.56 -5.51
CA ASP A 78 -6.10 11.53 -4.94
C ASP A 78 -6.04 11.55 -3.40
N GLN A 79 -6.82 10.73 -2.71
CA GLN A 79 -6.80 10.68 -1.25
C GLN A 79 -5.92 9.51 -0.79
N GLU A 80 -4.67 9.80 -0.50
CA GLU A 80 -3.72 8.87 0.10
C GLU A 80 -3.67 8.99 1.63
N GLY A 81 -3.17 7.96 2.31
CA GLY A 81 -2.94 8.00 3.75
C GLY A 81 -4.22 8.06 4.59
N VAL A 82 -5.34 7.62 4.04
CA VAL A 82 -6.65 7.57 4.72
C VAL A 82 -6.62 6.52 5.82
N GLN A 83 -7.39 6.74 6.89
CA GLN A 83 -7.54 5.75 7.97
C GLN A 83 -8.11 4.42 7.43
N LEU A 84 -7.62 3.31 7.95
CA LEU A 84 -8.01 1.97 7.51
C LEU A 84 -9.53 1.75 7.63
N GLY A 85 -10.12 1.22 6.56
CA GLY A 85 -11.55 0.98 6.46
C GLY A 85 -12.38 2.21 6.06
N HIS A 86 -11.74 3.33 5.72
CA HIS A 86 -12.42 4.54 5.25
C HIS A 86 -12.20 4.82 3.76
N GLY A 87 -11.51 3.94 3.07
CA GLY A 87 -11.20 4.05 1.63
C GLY A 87 -11.62 2.81 0.83
N ASP A 88 -10.85 2.53 -0.20
CA ASP A 88 -11.17 1.53 -1.22
C ASP A 88 -10.37 0.22 -1.05
N VAL A 89 -9.42 0.15 -0.09
CA VAL A 89 -8.59 -1.03 0.11
C VAL A 89 -9.36 -2.15 0.82
N ASP A 90 -9.42 -3.32 0.20
CA ASP A 90 -9.94 -4.54 0.83
C ASP A 90 -8.87 -5.22 1.69
N PHE A 91 -8.72 -4.76 2.93
CA PHE A 91 -7.71 -5.28 3.86
C PHE A 91 -7.93 -6.75 4.24
N GLU A 92 -9.18 -7.23 4.27
CA GLU A 92 -9.45 -8.63 4.55
C GLU A 92 -8.88 -9.54 3.47
N LYS A 93 -9.04 -9.16 2.19
CA LYS A 93 -8.41 -9.90 1.09
C LYS A 93 -6.91 -9.69 1.02
N LEU A 94 -6.42 -8.47 1.29
CA LEU A 94 -4.99 -8.17 1.32
C LEU A 94 -4.25 -9.12 2.26
N PHE A 95 -4.71 -9.23 3.51
CA PHE A 95 -4.02 -10.06 4.52
C PHE A 95 -4.11 -11.58 4.26
N LYS A 96 -5.01 -12.04 3.38
CA LYS A 96 -5.06 -13.43 2.92
C LYS A 96 -4.00 -13.79 1.89
N VAL A 97 -3.52 -12.79 1.12
CA VAL A 97 -2.55 -13.03 0.04
C VAL A 97 -1.12 -12.64 0.40
N ILE A 98 -0.95 -11.87 1.49
CA ILE A 98 0.37 -11.46 1.97
C ILE A 98 1.02 -12.58 2.79
N ASN A 99 2.34 -12.73 2.63
CA ASN A 99 3.12 -13.68 3.43
C ASN A 99 3.07 -13.29 4.92
N VAL A 100 2.87 -14.28 5.78
CA VAL A 100 2.78 -14.09 7.25
C VAL A 100 4.02 -13.44 7.86
N ASP A 101 5.19 -13.55 7.22
CA ASP A 101 6.44 -12.95 7.66
C ASP A 101 6.63 -11.50 7.17
N THR A 102 5.65 -10.95 6.45
CA THR A 102 5.71 -9.56 6.00
C THR A 102 5.51 -8.62 7.17
N THR A 103 6.46 -7.73 7.39
CA THR A 103 6.33 -6.68 8.40
C THR A 103 5.55 -5.48 7.86
N PHE A 104 4.97 -4.67 8.73
CA PHE A 104 4.25 -3.46 8.30
C PHE A 104 4.30 -2.35 9.34
N ILE A 105 4.06 -1.13 8.88
CA ILE A 105 3.81 0.04 9.71
C ILE A 105 2.56 0.77 9.20
N PRO A 106 1.71 1.34 10.09
CA PRO A 106 0.67 2.27 9.69
C PRO A 106 1.29 3.59 9.19
N GLU A 107 0.84 4.08 8.04
CA GLU A 107 1.27 5.38 7.46
C GLU A 107 0.06 6.28 7.21
N ILE A 108 -0.69 6.58 8.27
CA ILE A 108 -1.88 7.40 8.19
C ILE A 108 -1.51 8.88 8.11
N TRP A 109 -2.12 9.62 7.19
CA TRP A 109 -1.90 11.06 7.08
C TRP A 109 -2.10 11.77 8.42
N GLN A 110 -1.05 12.47 8.89
CA GLN A 110 -1.02 13.11 10.20
C GLN A 110 -1.24 12.15 11.40
N GLY A 111 -1.08 10.85 11.20
CA GLY A 111 -1.30 9.82 12.23
C GLY A 111 -0.47 9.96 13.49
N HIS A 112 0.64 10.74 13.43
CA HIS A 112 1.49 11.07 14.57
C HIS A 112 0.86 12.06 15.56
N ARG A 113 -0.19 12.77 15.18
CA ARG A 113 -0.89 13.72 16.05
C ARG A 113 -1.58 13.00 17.21
N ASN A 114 -1.84 13.73 18.31
CA ASN A 114 -2.49 13.20 19.50
C ASN A 114 -1.82 11.92 20.02
N PHE A 115 -0.49 11.94 20.13
CA PHE A 115 0.30 10.79 20.57
C PHE A 115 0.16 9.55 19.67
N GLY A 116 -0.07 9.74 18.38
CA GLY A 116 -0.18 8.64 17.41
C GLY A 116 -1.55 7.96 17.39
N GLU A 117 -2.59 8.65 17.85
CA GLU A 117 -3.95 8.08 17.98
C GLU A 117 -4.42 7.35 16.72
N GLU A 118 -4.23 7.95 15.53
CA GLU A 118 -4.68 7.34 14.29
C GLU A 118 -3.85 6.11 13.90
N CYS A 119 -2.55 6.08 14.24
CA CYS A 119 -1.72 4.90 14.05
C CYS A 119 -2.17 3.75 14.98
N TRP A 120 -2.53 4.05 16.22
CA TRP A 120 -3.07 3.03 17.14
C TRP A 120 -4.40 2.47 16.66
N LYS A 121 -5.32 3.30 16.18
CA LYS A 121 -6.59 2.86 15.57
C LYS A 121 -6.35 1.94 14.37
N ALA A 122 -5.36 2.25 13.53
CA ALA A 122 -5.00 1.40 12.40
C ALA A 122 -4.49 0.02 12.86
N LEU A 123 -3.64 -0.03 13.90
CA LEU A 123 -3.17 -1.29 14.46
C LEU A 123 -4.32 -2.11 15.07
N GLU A 124 -5.25 -1.49 15.79
CA GLU A 124 -6.45 -2.15 16.33
C GLU A 124 -7.35 -2.72 15.22
N TYR A 125 -7.48 -1.98 14.11
CA TYR A 125 -8.23 -2.43 12.93
C TYR A 125 -7.61 -3.69 12.32
N ILE A 126 -6.28 -3.70 12.12
CA ILE A 126 -5.55 -4.85 11.60
C ILE A 126 -5.67 -6.06 12.55
N GLU A 127 -5.52 -5.82 13.85
CA GLU A 127 -5.63 -6.89 14.85
C GLU A 127 -7.01 -7.56 14.82
N LYS A 128 -8.08 -6.80 14.61
CA LYS A 128 -9.45 -7.35 14.48
C LYS A 128 -9.56 -8.28 13.27
N ILE A 129 -9.04 -7.87 12.11
CA ILE A 129 -9.05 -8.69 10.90
C ILE A 129 -8.27 -9.99 11.13
N LEU A 130 -7.05 -9.89 11.65
CA LEU A 130 -6.18 -11.05 11.86
C LEU A 130 -6.70 -12.02 12.93
N LYS A 131 -7.49 -11.56 13.91
CA LYS A 131 -8.13 -12.42 14.93
C LYS A 131 -9.28 -13.23 14.35
N VAL A 132 -10.10 -12.62 13.45
CA VAL A 132 -11.22 -13.30 12.80
C VAL A 132 -10.73 -14.47 11.94
N GLU A 133 -9.55 -14.36 11.34
CA GLU A 133 -8.99 -15.41 10.48
C GLU A 133 -8.35 -16.59 11.25
N ARG A 134 -8.11 -16.43 12.56
CA ARG A 134 -7.50 -17.49 13.42
C ARG A 134 -8.54 -18.33 14.19
N CYS A 135 -9.81 -17.99 14.07
CA CYS A 135 -10.95 -18.73 14.65
C CYS A 135 -11.64 -19.58 13.58
#